data_6d4edf2bbbe6dcd6d8c85dc12cb15efb
#
_entry.id   6d4edf2bbbe6dcd6d8c85dc12cb15efb
#
_cell.length_a   1.000
_cell.length_b   1.000
_cell.length_c   1.000
_cell.angle_alpha   90.00
_cell.angle_beta   90.00
_cell.angle_gamma   90.00
#
_symmetry.space_group_name_H-M   'P 1'
#
loop_
_entity.id
_entity.type
_entity.pdbx_description
1 polymer ?
#
loop_
_entity_poly.entity_id
_entity_poly.type
_entity_poly.pdbx_seq_one_letter_code
_entity_poly.pdbx_strand_id
1 'polypeptide(L)'
;MLNMGSMTRWLDVEVGTDDIDLNTLPQNLALVDLQNDNEFKLLVGDFGREVEEPKLKVFKGAMQISDSVLPDLPLGIVGFYISETVPRSVPIVAIAYSSCVYMYRNLKLFYKYYLPSTESSMCEMEVWRQVNISQRHVKPNGIKPLTDSLKALPHKILTTQSQNLLTLSPEEQLEYLENNTELPSKKNSEIVCVGTLKMNSVDKYSVSCVVVATDDGGVILLEPQTFTQLWQAKICGVKKTPYQMITTGLYTVDYRITIATRCDLLLFVC
;
A
#
# COMPACT_ATOMS: atom_id res chain seq x y z
N MET A 1 -20.52 -9.45 46.95
CA MET A 1 -19.21 -9.49 46.28
C MET A 1 -19.34 -10.43 45.08
N LEU A 2 -19.58 -9.88 43.92
CA LEU A 2 -19.62 -10.63 42.66
C LEU A 2 -18.16 -10.88 42.22
N ASN A 3 -17.81 -12.15 42.21
CA ASN A 3 -16.52 -12.62 41.75
C ASN A 3 -16.40 -12.30 40.25
N MET A 4 -15.64 -11.28 39.92
CA MET A 4 -15.29 -11.01 38.51
C MET A 4 -14.40 -12.16 38.06
N GLY A 5 -15.01 -13.10 37.35
CA GLY A 5 -14.30 -14.19 36.72
C GLY A 5 -13.13 -13.66 35.91
N SER A 6 -11.95 -14.20 36.15
CA SER A 6 -10.76 -13.93 35.38
C SER A 6 -11.10 -14.13 33.90
N MET A 7 -10.99 -13.08 33.09
CA MET A 7 -10.96 -13.24 31.64
C MET A 7 -9.76 -14.15 31.31
N THR A 8 -10.04 -15.40 31.03
CA THR A 8 -9.03 -16.32 30.55
C THR A 8 -8.60 -15.81 29.19
N ARG A 9 -7.37 -15.30 29.07
CA ARG A 9 -6.73 -15.04 27.79
C ARG A 9 -6.67 -16.36 27.03
N TRP A 10 -7.23 -16.37 25.85
CA TRP A 10 -7.30 -17.57 25.01
C TRP A 10 -5.93 -18.00 24.49
N LEU A 11 -5.09 -17.01 24.23
CA LEU A 11 -3.71 -17.19 23.78
C LEU A 11 -2.89 -16.00 24.25
N ASP A 12 -1.85 -16.28 25.02
CA ASP A 12 -0.81 -15.33 25.37
C ASP A 12 0.50 -15.93 24.85
N VAL A 13 1.10 -15.31 23.86
CA VAL A 13 2.38 -15.74 23.33
C VAL A 13 3.41 -14.70 23.75
N GLU A 14 4.17 -15.02 24.77
CA GLU A 14 5.40 -14.30 25.05
C GLU A 14 6.43 -14.78 24.02
N VAL A 15 6.83 -13.90 23.13
CA VAL A 15 7.99 -14.14 22.28
C VAL A 15 9.21 -14.03 23.21
N GLY A 16 9.60 -15.17 23.76
CA GLY A 16 10.65 -15.22 24.75
C GLY A 16 11.97 -14.79 24.21
N THR A 17 12.60 -13.99 25.01
CA THR A 17 13.95 -13.47 25.13
C THR A 17 14.12 -12.00 24.78
N ASP A 18 14.89 -11.36 25.54
CA ASP A 18 15.10 -9.94 25.80
C ASP A 18 15.44 -9.04 24.57
N ASP A 19 15.37 -9.54 23.34
CA ASP A 19 15.85 -8.84 22.14
C ASP A 19 14.87 -8.80 20.93
N ILE A 20 13.66 -9.34 21.03
CA ILE A 20 12.72 -9.26 19.91
C ILE A 20 11.74 -8.11 20.16
N ASP A 21 12.20 -6.93 19.84
CA ASP A 21 11.35 -5.75 19.73
C ASP A 21 10.73 -5.70 18.33
N LEU A 22 9.40 -5.65 18.26
CA LEU A 22 8.65 -5.59 17.01
C LEU A 22 7.97 -4.24 16.89
N ASN A 23 8.32 -3.51 15.84
CA ASN A 23 7.66 -2.28 15.45
C ASN A 23 6.82 -2.53 14.20
N THR A 24 5.52 -2.76 14.36
CA THR A 24 4.66 -3.18 13.26
C THR A 24 3.23 -2.67 13.43
N LEU A 25 2.44 -2.76 12.36
CA LEU A 25 1.01 -2.44 12.34
C LEU A 25 0.19 -3.70 12.05
N PRO A 26 -1.09 -3.76 12.46
CA PRO A 26 -1.95 -4.94 12.25
C PRO A 26 -2.04 -5.40 10.80
N GLN A 27 -2.02 -4.49 9.81
CA GLN A 27 -2.04 -4.81 8.40
C GLN A 27 -0.74 -5.45 7.88
N ASN A 28 0.34 -5.41 8.66
CA ASN A 28 1.62 -6.04 8.34
C ASN A 28 1.77 -7.40 9.02
N LEU A 29 0.67 -8.00 9.46
CA LEU A 29 0.62 -9.33 10.04
C LEU A 29 -0.18 -10.26 9.11
N ALA A 30 0.38 -11.41 8.76
CA ALA A 30 -0.31 -12.42 7.96
C ALA A 30 0.03 -13.83 8.45
N LEU A 31 -1.01 -14.67 8.55
CA LEU A 31 -0.85 -16.11 8.79
C LEU A 31 -0.89 -16.85 7.46
N VAL A 32 0.20 -17.51 7.09
CA VAL A 32 0.35 -18.17 5.79
C VAL A 32 0.97 -19.56 5.96
N ASP A 33 0.38 -20.54 5.28
CA ASP A 33 0.94 -21.89 5.16
C ASP A 33 1.98 -21.90 4.03
N LEU A 34 3.17 -21.35 4.30
CA LEU A 34 4.21 -21.09 3.31
C LEU A 34 4.68 -22.33 2.54
N GLN A 35 4.58 -23.52 3.13
CA GLN A 35 5.08 -24.76 2.57
C GLN A 35 3.96 -25.72 2.13
N ASN A 36 2.70 -25.29 2.32
CA ASN A 36 1.52 -26.12 2.06
C ASN A 36 1.53 -27.44 2.86
N ASP A 37 2.01 -27.37 4.10
CA ASP A 37 2.13 -28.48 5.05
C ASP A 37 1.09 -28.43 6.18
N ASN A 38 0.10 -27.52 6.08
CA ASN A 38 -0.90 -27.15 7.09
C ASN A 38 -0.30 -26.52 8.37
N GLU A 39 0.97 -26.17 8.38
CA GLU A 39 1.59 -25.41 9.45
C GLU A 39 1.64 -23.93 9.09
N PHE A 40 0.77 -23.16 9.69
CA PHE A 40 0.72 -21.72 9.46
C PHE A 40 1.88 -21.03 10.15
N LYS A 41 2.58 -20.18 9.41
CA LYS A 41 3.64 -19.29 9.90
C LYS A 41 3.09 -17.88 9.98
N LEU A 42 3.48 -17.16 11.02
CA LEU A 42 3.16 -15.75 11.17
C LEU A 42 4.26 -14.93 10.46
N LEU A 43 3.84 -14.15 9.48
CA LEU A 43 4.67 -13.15 8.83
C LEU A 43 4.43 -11.80 9.49
N VAL A 44 5.51 -11.10 9.79
CA VAL A 44 5.50 -9.78 10.43
C VAL A 44 6.36 -8.84 9.61
N GLY A 45 5.75 -7.80 9.08
CA GLY A 45 6.48 -6.67 8.49
C GLY A 45 6.91 -5.74 9.60
N ASP A 46 8.16 -5.82 9.98
CA ASP A 46 8.76 -5.01 11.03
C ASP A 46 9.40 -3.76 10.42
N PHE A 47 9.07 -2.59 10.95
CA PHE A 47 9.61 -1.31 10.48
C PHE A 47 11.05 -1.06 10.94
N GLY A 48 11.54 -1.87 11.89
CA GLY A 48 12.81 -1.60 12.55
C GLY A 48 12.75 -0.43 13.52
N ARG A 49 13.87 -0.09 14.10
CA ARG A 49 14.08 1.13 14.90
C ARG A 49 14.71 2.21 14.03
N GLU A 50 14.80 3.43 14.51
CA GLU A 50 15.18 4.68 13.82
C GLU A 50 16.28 4.60 12.72
N VAL A 51 17.16 3.61 12.77
CA VAL A 51 18.28 3.42 11.81
C VAL A 51 18.26 2.04 11.16
N GLU A 52 17.35 1.15 11.58
CA GLU A 52 17.28 -0.22 11.07
C GLU A 52 16.43 -0.29 9.82
N GLU A 53 16.90 -1.07 8.85
CA GLU A 53 16.12 -1.37 7.64
C GLU A 53 14.87 -2.20 7.98
N PRO A 54 13.74 -1.97 7.30
CA PRO A 54 12.54 -2.76 7.52
C PRO A 54 12.79 -4.23 7.15
N LYS A 55 12.20 -5.14 7.92
CA LYS A 55 12.40 -6.58 7.77
C LYS A 55 11.09 -7.35 7.70
N LEU A 56 11.09 -8.42 6.93
CA LEU A 56 10.07 -9.46 7.01
C LEU A 56 10.56 -10.54 7.97
N LYS A 57 9.96 -10.61 9.15
CA LYS A 57 10.22 -11.65 10.15
C LYS A 57 9.17 -12.76 10.02
N VAL A 58 9.61 -14.01 10.09
CA VAL A 58 8.74 -15.19 9.99
C VAL A 58 8.83 -16.01 11.26
N PHE A 59 7.68 -16.31 11.84
CA PHE A 59 7.58 -17.06 13.08
C PHE A 59 6.83 -18.38 12.87
N LYS A 60 7.32 -19.43 13.53
CA LYS A 60 6.63 -20.70 13.75
C LYS A 60 6.34 -20.83 15.25
N GLY A 61 5.06 -20.68 15.62
CA GLY A 61 4.72 -20.47 17.04
C GLY A 61 5.40 -19.20 17.56
N ALA A 62 6.11 -19.30 18.67
CA ALA A 62 6.85 -18.18 19.27
C ALA A 62 8.30 -18.05 18.74
N MET A 63 8.76 -18.99 17.91
CA MET A 63 10.15 -19.02 17.44
C MET A 63 10.27 -18.30 16.11
N GLN A 64 11.17 -17.33 16.01
CA GLN A 64 11.55 -16.71 14.75
C GLN A 64 12.42 -17.72 13.95
N ILE A 65 11.97 -18.03 12.73
CA ILE A 65 12.63 -18.99 11.84
C ILE A 65 13.37 -18.34 10.67
N SER A 66 13.01 -17.10 10.35
CA SER A 66 13.66 -16.34 9.26
C SER A 66 13.45 -14.86 9.47
N ASP A 67 14.41 -14.07 8.96
CA ASP A 67 14.25 -12.65 8.70
C ASP A 67 14.86 -12.29 7.33
N SER A 68 14.34 -11.28 6.71
CA SER A 68 14.87 -10.77 5.44
C SER A 68 14.59 -9.28 5.33
N VAL A 69 15.56 -8.53 4.83
CA VAL A 69 15.43 -7.09 4.61
C VAL A 69 14.41 -6.83 3.53
N LEU A 70 13.53 -5.87 3.78
CA LEU A 70 12.55 -5.35 2.82
C LEU A 70 13.11 -4.11 2.12
N PRO A 71 12.73 -3.87 0.86
CA PRO A 71 13.27 -2.74 0.08
C PRO A 71 12.71 -1.38 0.54
N ASP A 72 11.57 -1.38 1.25
CA ASP A 72 10.88 -0.20 1.72
C ASP A 72 9.93 -0.57 2.88
N LEU A 73 9.31 0.42 3.52
CA LEU A 73 8.35 0.23 4.58
C LEU A 73 7.11 -0.53 4.07
N PRO A 74 6.77 -1.68 4.67
CA PRO A 74 5.58 -2.43 4.27
C PRO A 74 4.30 -1.71 4.73
N LEU A 75 3.33 -1.60 3.84
CA LEU A 75 2.02 -1.00 4.10
C LEU A 75 0.92 -2.04 4.29
N GLY A 76 1.22 -3.30 4.05
CA GLY A 76 0.34 -4.42 4.28
C GLY A 76 0.89 -5.72 3.70
N ILE A 77 0.55 -6.82 4.35
CA ILE A 77 0.99 -8.17 3.95
C ILE A 77 -0.22 -9.08 3.87
N VAL A 78 -0.36 -9.80 2.76
CA VAL A 78 -1.43 -10.80 2.56
C VAL A 78 -0.88 -12.06 1.93
N GLY A 79 -1.44 -13.21 2.35
CA GLY A 79 -1.16 -14.51 1.74
C GLY A 79 -2.35 -15.00 0.92
N PHE A 80 -2.13 -15.57 -0.26
CA PHE A 80 -3.20 -16.06 -1.13
C PHE A 80 -2.73 -17.19 -2.07
N TYR A 81 -3.70 -17.91 -2.63
CA TYR A 81 -3.45 -18.95 -3.61
C TYR A 81 -3.83 -18.50 -5.01
N ILE A 82 -3.07 -18.93 -6.01
CA ILE A 82 -3.27 -18.56 -7.43
C ILE A 82 -3.82 -19.72 -8.27
N SER A 83 -3.86 -20.93 -7.73
CA SER A 83 -4.30 -22.12 -8.44
C SER A 83 -4.96 -23.11 -7.49
N GLU A 84 -6.02 -23.77 -7.96
CA GLU A 84 -6.72 -24.87 -7.29
C GLU A 84 -6.17 -26.25 -7.70
N THR A 85 -5.08 -26.30 -8.46
CA THR A 85 -4.50 -27.56 -8.97
C THR A 85 -4.05 -28.50 -7.85
N VAL A 86 -4.14 -29.80 -8.10
CA VAL A 86 -3.63 -30.85 -7.20
C VAL A 86 -2.35 -31.43 -7.84
N PRO A 87 -1.21 -31.51 -7.14
CA PRO A 87 -0.97 -31.06 -5.77
C PRO A 87 -1.03 -29.53 -5.66
N ARG A 88 -1.49 -29.04 -4.50
CA ARG A 88 -1.63 -27.60 -4.25
C ARG A 88 -0.32 -26.85 -4.44
N SER A 89 -0.39 -25.74 -5.14
CA SER A 89 0.72 -24.81 -5.21
C SER A 89 0.94 -24.13 -3.85
N VAL A 90 2.18 -23.79 -3.53
CA VAL A 90 2.47 -22.97 -2.36
C VAL A 90 1.80 -21.60 -2.50
N PRO A 91 1.35 -21.01 -1.39
CA PRO A 91 0.74 -19.69 -1.42
C PRO A 91 1.75 -18.61 -1.83
N ILE A 92 1.22 -17.53 -2.33
CA ILE A 92 1.96 -16.32 -2.62
C ILE A 92 1.77 -15.34 -1.47
N VAL A 93 2.81 -14.64 -1.10
CA VAL A 93 2.76 -13.53 -0.17
C VAL A 93 2.90 -12.24 -0.96
N ALA A 94 1.89 -11.38 -0.90
CA ALA A 94 1.98 -10.04 -1.43
C ALA A 94 2.32 -9.06 -0.31
N ILE A 95 3.33 -8.24 -0.54
CA ILE A 95 3.74 -7.15 0.34
C ILE A 95 3.55 -5.85 -0.43
N ALA A 96 2.70 -4.98 0.10
CA ALA A 96 2.45 -3.67 -0.47
C ALA A 96 3.45 -2.64 0.06
N TYR A 97 3.93 -1.81 -0.86
CA TYR A 97 4.75 -0.62 -0.60
C TYR A 97 4.04 0.60 -1.18
N SER A 98 4.59 1.80 -1.00
CA SER A 98 3.96 3.04 -1.46
C SER A 98 3.50 2.99 -2.93
N SER A 99 4.35 2.58 -3.86
CA SER A 99 4.06 2.63 -5.31
C SER A 99 3.90 1.27 -5.98
N CYS A 100 4.08 0.17 -5.26
CA CYS A 100 4.13 -1.16 -5.84
C CYS A 100 3.72 -2.26 -4.87
N VAL A 101 3.40 -3.42 -5.41
CA VAL A 101 3.18 -4.66 -4.65
C VAL A 101 4.18 -5.70 -5.11
N TYR A 102 4.94 -6.24 -4.18
CA TYR A 102 5.87 -7.33 -4.46
C TYR A 102 5.24 -8.68 -4.11
N MET A 103 5.35 -9.61 -5.04
CA MET A 103 4.83 -10.97 -4.90
C MET A 103 5.98 -11.92 -4.61
N TYR A 104 5.89 -12.62 -3.48
CA TYR A 104 6.88 -13.57 -3.03
C TYR A 104 6.34 -15.00 -3.09
N ARG A 105 7.12 -15.92 -3.62
CA ARG A 105 6.87 -17.36 -3.57
C ARG A 105 7.99 -18.02 -2.79
N ASN A 106 7.68 -18.79 -1.76
CA ASN A 106 8.68 -19.34 -0.85
C ASN A 106 9.67 -18.28 -0.34
N LEU A 107 9.17 -17.10 0.05
CA LEU A 107 9.92 -15.92 0.50
C LEU A 107 10.93 -15.40 -0.54
N LYS A 108 10.84 -15.81 -1.79
CA LYS A 108 11.66 -15.28 -2.90
C LYS A 108 10.78 -14.40 -3.77
N LEU A 109 11.26 -13.18 -4.02
CA LEU A 109 10.60 -12.25 -4.93
C LEU A 109 10.56 -12.83 -6.34
N PHE A 110 9.38 -12.87 -6.98
CA PHE A 110 9.24 -13.36 -8.34
C PHE A 110 8.46 -12.42 -9.26
N TYR A 111 7.64 -11.50 -8.69
CA TYR A 111 6.89 -10.53 -9.48
C TYR A 111 6.75 -9.20 -8.76
N LYS A 112 6.66 -8.12 -9.51
CA LYS A 112 6.44 -6.76 -9.01
C LYS A 112 5.30 -6.13 -9.81
N TYR A 113 4.24 -5.73 -9.13
CA TYR A 113 3.20 -4.92 -9.71
C TYR A 113 3.45 -3.46 -9.36
N TYR A 114 3.50 -2.59 -10.34
CA TYR A 114 3.59 -1.15 -10.14
C TYR A 114 2.25 -0.50 -10.39
N LEU A 115 1.86 0.44 -9.51
CA LEU A 115 0.67 1.23 -9.74
C LEU A 115 0.78 1.99 -11.06
N PRO A 116 -0.30 2.03 -11.87
CA PRO A 116 -0.36 2.91 -13.01
C PRO A 116 -0.30 4.37 -12.55
N SER A 117 0.57 5.16 -13.17
CA SER A 117 0.59 6.60 -12.94
C SER A 117 -0.69 7.24 -13.52
N THR A 118 -1.32 8.12 -12.75
CA THR A 118 -2.47 8.91 -13.20
C THR A 118 -2.01 10.22 -13.83
N GLU A 119 -2.83 10.78 -14.74
CA GLU A 119 -2.57 12.10 -15.31
C GLU A 119 -2.62 13.19 -14.23
N SER A 120 -1.81 14.22 -14.40
CA SER A 120 -1.80 15.37 -13.50
C SER A 120 -3.13 16.13 -13.55
N SER A 121 -3.47 16.81 -12.46
CA SER A 121 -4.66 17.65 -12.37
C SER A 121 -4.60 18.79 -13.39
N MET A 122 -5.73 19.07 -14.07
CA MET A 122 -5.82 20.22 -14.98
C MET A 122 -5.50 21.53 -14.27
N CYS A 123 -5.86 21.67 -12.99
CA CYS A 123 -5.54 22.86 -12.19
C CYS A 123 -4.03 23.02 -11.98
N GLU A 124 -3.33 21.94 -11.69
CA GLU A 124 -1.87 21.94 -11.53
C GLU A 124 -1.18 22.24 -12.86
N MET A 125 -1.60 21.60 -13.95
CA MET A 125 -1.07 21.86 -15.28
C MET A 125 -1.24 23.32 -15.71
N GLU A 126 -2.37 23.93 -15.37
CA GLU A 126 -2.61 25.34 -15.70
C GLU A 126 -1.66 26.27 -14.94
N VAL A 127 -1.42 26.01 -13.66
CA VAL A 127 -0.45 26.76 -12.86
C VAL A 127 0.96 26.66 -13.47
N TRP A 128 1.38 25.48 -13.86
CA TRP A 128 2.68 25.28 -14.52
C TRP A 128 2.75 25.93 -15.89
N ARG A 129 1.68 25.90 -16.69
CA ARG A 129 1.63 26.57 -17.99
C ARG A 129 1.77 28.10 -17.89
N GLN A 130 1.08 28.71 -16.91
CA GLN A 130 1.16 30.15 -16.71
C GLN A 130 2.59 30.62 -16.42
N VAL A 131 3.35 29.81 -15.68
CA VAL A 131 4.75 30.11 -15.39
C VAL A 131 5.66 29.87 -16.60
N ASN A 132 5.49 28.77 -17.31
CA ASN A 132 6.30 28.47 -18.50
C ASN A 132 6.10 29.48 -19.65
N ILE A 133 4.92 30.06 -19.77
CA ILE A 133 4.66 31.11 -20.78
C ILE A 133 5.30 32.44 -20.38
N SER A 134 5.34 32.74 -19.07
CA SER A 134 5.85 34.03 -18.57
C SER A 134 7.38 34.07 -18.41
N GLN A 135 8.07 32.92 -18.43
CA GLN A 135 9.46 32.83 -17.98
C GLN A 135 10.34 31.90 -18.78
N ARG A 136 10.75 32.31 -19.97
CA ARG A 136 11.95 31.74 -20.62
C ARG A 136 13.28 32.21 -19.96
N HIS A 137 13.21 33.09 -18.93
CA HIS A 137 14.32 33.46 -18.06
C HIS A 137 13.76 33.62 -16.64
N VAL A 138 13.89 32.56 -15.83
CA VAL A 138 13.45 32.54 -14.44
C VAL A 138 14.29 33.51 -13.62
N LYS A 139 13.76 34.72 -13.36
CA LYS A 139 14.34 35.61 -12.33
C LYS A 139 13.89 35.09 -10.96
N PRO A 140 14.69 35.28 -9.88
CA PRO A 140 14.35 34.82 -8.53
C PRO A 140 12.95 35.24 -8.03
N ASN A 141 12.44 36.37 -8.53
CA ASN A 141 11.11 36.87 -8.20
C ASN A 141 9.95 36.12 -8.88
N GLY A 142 10.22 35.26 -9.87
CA GLY A 142 9.20 34.52 -10.61
C GLY A 142 8.75 33.20 -9.97
N ILE A 143 9.52 32.70 -9.02
CA ILE A 143 9.22 31.40 -8.37
C ILE A 143 8.13 31.53 -7.31
N LYS A 144 8.09 32.66 -6.57
CA LYS A 144 7.07 32.89 -5.54
C LYS A 144 5.63 32.73 -6.05
N PRO A 145 5.22 33.30 -7.19
CA PRO A 145 3.86 33.11 -7.70
C PRO A 145 3.54 31.64 -7.98
N LEU A 146 4.49 30.84 -8.51
CA LEU A 146 4.32 29.43 -8.75
C LEU A 146 4.12 28.65 -7.45
N THR A 147 5.04 28.81 -6.52
CA THR A 147 4.98 28.11 -5.23
C THR A 147 3.75 28.50 -4.43
N ASP A 148 3.32 29.76 -4.45
CA ASP A 148 2.13 30.22 -3.76
C ASP A 148 0.86 29.66 -4.42
N SER A 149 0.80 29.61 -5.74
CA SER A 149 -0.32 29.01 -6.48
C SER A 149 -0.38 27.49 -6.26
N LEU A 150 0.78 26.80 -6.24
CA LEU A 150 0.82 25.36 -5.93
C LEU A 150 0.43 25.07 -4.49
N LYS A 151 0.85 25.90 -3.52
CA LYS A 151 0.44 25.79 -2.10
C LYS A 151 -1.06 26.00 -1.90
N ALA A 152 -1.72 26.80 -2.75
CA ALA A 152 -3.16 27.00 -2.71
C ALA A 152 -3.95 25.76 -3.18
N LEU A 153 -3.33 24.86 -3.92
CA LEU A 153 -3.95 23.61 -4.35
C LEU A 153 -3.85 22.54 -3.24
N PRO A 154 -4.85 21.64 -3.13
CA PRO A 154 -4.78 20.53 -2.21
C PRO A 154 -3.55 19.66 -2.50
N HIS A 155 -2.74 19.37 -1.49
CA HIS A 155 -1.51 18.58 -1.64
C HIS A 155 -1.73 17.23 -2.36
N LYS A 156 -2.91 16.63 -2.16
CA LYS A 156 -3.30 15.36 -2.77
C LYS A 156 -3.44 15.37 -4.30
N ILE A 157 -3.65 16.53 -4.91
CA ILE A 157 -3.77 16.63 -6.38
C ILE A 157 -2.45 16.99 -7.05
N LEU A 158 -1.44 17.36 -6.27
CA LEU A 158 -0.13 17.72 -6.78
C LEU A 158 0.65 16.48 -7.20
N THR A 159 1.37 16.60 -8.32
CA THR A 159 2.33 15.60 -8.76
C THR A 159 3.55 15.57 -7.84
N THR A 160 4.32 14.47 -7.88
CA THR A 160 5.58 14.34 -7.14
C THR A 160 6.55 15.48 -7.48
N GLN A 161 6.55 15.94 -8.74
CA GLN A 161 7.37 17.07 -9.18
C GLN A 161 7.02 18.36 -8.44
N SER A 162 5.74 18.69 -8.31
CA SER A 162 5.27 19.87 -7.57
C SER A 162 5.51 19.73 -6.05
N GLN A 163 5.32 18.55 -5.52
CA GLN A 163 5.58 18.27 -4.09
C GLN A 163 7.06 18.47 -3.75
N ASN A 164 7.96 17.89 -4.56
CA ASN A 164 9.40 18.06 -4.38
C ASN A 164 9.81 19.54 -4.47
N LEU A 165 9.28 20.28 -5.46
CA LEU A 165 9.54 21.72 -5.57
C LEU A 165 9.14 22.48 -4.30
N LEU A 166 8.02 22.11 -3.67
CA LEU A 166 7.54 22.80 -2.46
C LEU A 166 8.35 22.46 -1.19
N THR A 167 9.11 21.37 -1.16
CA THR A 167 9.94 20.97 -0.01
C THR A 167 11.34 21.60 -0.05
N LEU A 168 11.78 22.08 -1.21
CA LEU A 168 13.11 22.65 -1.41
C LEU A 168 13.20 24.09 -0.89
N SER A 169 14.42 24.50 -0.52
CA SER A 169 14.72 25.90 -0.19
C SER A 169 14.60 26.82 -1.43
N PRO A 170 14.37 28.12 -1.29
CA PRO A 170 14.20 29.02 -2.44
C PRO A 170 15.36 29.02 -3.46
N GLU A 171 16.57 28.72 -3.00
CA GLU A 171 17.77 28.64 -3.86
C GLU A 171 17.77 27.32 -4.65
N GLU A 172 17.46 26.21 -3.99
CA GLU A 172 17.35 24.89 -4.61
C GLU A 172 16.14 24.79 -5.56
N GLN A 173 15.06 25.53 -5.32
CA GLN A 173 13.91 25.61 -6.20
C GLN A 173 14.27 26.15 -7.59
N LEU A 174 15.20 27.11 -7.67
CA LEU A 174 15.70 27.62 -8.94
C LEU A 174 16.41 26.54 -9.73
N GLU A 175 17.37 25.90 -9.12
CA GLU A 175 18.14 24.81 -9.73
C GLU A 175 17.24 23.65 -10.15
N TYR A 176 16.25 23.32 -9.31
CA TYR A 176 15.27 22.28 -9.63
C TYR A 176 14.44 22.60 -10.87
N LEU A 177 13.97 23.85 -11.02
CA LEU A 177 13.20 24.29 -12.18
C LEU A 177 14.05 24.37 -13.46
N GLU A 178 15.32 24.73 -13.37
CA GLU A 178 16.24 24.71 -14.52
C GLU A 178 16.49 23.29 -15.02
N ASN A 179 16.59 22.32 -14.11
CA ASN A 179 16.80 20.92 -14.44
C ASN A 179 15.53 20.19 -14.88
N ASN A 180 14.34 20.68 -14.49
CA ASN A 180 13.03 20.06 -14.76
C ASN A 180 12.14 21.01 -15.57
N THR A 181 12.45 21.18 -16.82
CA THR A 181 11.73 22.08 -17.75
C THR A 181 10.40 21.52 -18.26
N GLU A 182 10.14 20.23 -18.09
CA GLU A 182 8.92 19.57 -18.53
C GLU A 182 7.75 19.86 -17.60
N LEU A 183 6.55 19.95 -18.20
CA LEU A 183 5.32 20.06 -17.42
C LEU A 183 5.06 18.77 -16.64
N PRO A 184 4.58 18.86 -15.39
CA PRO A 184 4.26 17.66 -14.61
C PRO A 184 3.11 16.91 -15.30
N SER A 185 3.43 15.79 -15.91
CA SER A 185 2.48 15.02 -16.71
C SER A 185 1.80 13.89 -15.96
N LYS A 186 2.39 13.45 -14.86
CA LYS A 186 1.94 12.25 -14.13
C LYS A 186 1.93 12.47 -12.62
N LYS A 187 0.86 11.99 -12.00
CA LYS A 187 0.75 11.85 -10.54
C LYS A 187 0.93 10.38 -10.19
N ASN A 188 1.76 10.10 -9.21
CA ASN A 188 1.85 8.77 -8.62
C ASN A 188 0.87 8.69 -7.44
N SER A 189 -0.09 7.77 -7.52
CA SER A 189 -0.91 7.41 -6.36
C SER A 189 -0.11 6.49 -5.46
N GLU A 190 -0.43 6.50 -4.16
CA GLU A 190 0.23 5.65 -3.17
C GLU A 190 -0.73 4.57 -2.67
N ILE A 191 -0.22 3.36 -2.49
CA ILE A 191 -0.97 2.28 -1.88
C ILE A 191 -1.10 2.57 -0.38
N VAL A 192 -2.30 2.39 0.15
CA VAL A 192 -2.57 2.57 1.59
C VAL A 192 -3.15 1.32 2.23
N CYS A 193 -3.76 0.44 1.45
CA CYS A 193 -4.30 -0.83 1.92
C CYS A 193 -4.10 -1.92 0.88
N VAL A 194 -3.89 -3.15 1.35
CA VAL A 194 -3.91 -4.36 0.54
C VAL A 194 -4.80 -5.41 1.20
N GLY A 195 -5.49 -6.19 0.40
CA GLY A 195 -6.36 -7.27 0.85
C GLY A 195 -6.46 -8.38 -0.19
N THR A 196 -7.21 -9.42 0.12
CA THR A 196 -7.47 -10.52 -0.83
C THR A 196 -8.96 -10.76 -0.95
N LEU A 197 -9.44 -10.99 -2.16
CA LEU A 197 -10.82 -11.35 -2.45
C LEU A 197 -10.86 -12.74 -3.07
N LYS A 198 -11.58 -13.67 -2.46
CA LYS A 198 -11.73 -15.03 -2.97
C LYS A 198 -12.48 -15.04 -4.30
N MET A 199 -12.04 -15.90 -5.22
CA MET A 199 -12.65 -16.00 -6.55
C MET A 199 -13.96 -16.78 -6.53
N ASN A 200 -13.90 -18.09 -6.30
CA ASN A 200 -14.99 -19.02 -6.59
C ASN A 200 -15.49 -19.79 -5.38
N SER A 201 -14.71 -19.90 -4.32
CA SER A 201 -14.99 -20.75 -3.16
C SER A 201 -14.65 -20.09 -1.84
N VAL A 202 -15.39 -20.43 -0.80
CA VAL A 202 -15.14 -19.98 0.59
C VAL A 202 -13.99 -20.75 1.23
N ASP A 203 -13.50 -21.81 0.59
CA ASP A 203 -12.41 -22.62 1.12
C ASP A 203 -11.17 -21.76 1.44
N LYS A 204 -10.46 -22.16 2.50
CA LYS A 204 -9.23 -21.46 2.92
C LYS A 204 -8.12 -21.46 1.86
N TYR A 205 -8.16 -22.45 0.96
CA TYR A 205 -7.17 -22.62 -0.12
C TYR A 205 -7.68 -22.13 -1.47
N SER A 206 -8.83 -21.47 -1.53
CA SER A 206 -9.35 -20.97 -2.79
C SER A 206 -8.47 -19.90 -3.39
N VAL A 207 -8.44 -19.88 -4.72
CA VAL A 207 -7.79 -18.80 -5.48
C VAL A 207 -8.36 -17.46 -5.08
N SER A 208 -7.50 -16.49 -4.89
CA SER A 208 -7.90 -15.14 -4.48
C SER A 208 -7.20 -14.07 -5.31
N CYS A 209 -7.95 -13.04 -5.66
CA CYS A 209 -7.42 -11.81 -6.23
C CYS A 209 -6.74 -10.97 -5.15
N VAL A 210 -5.75 -10.19 -5.51
CA VAL A 210 -5.22 -9.12 -4.67
C VAL A 210 -6.00 -7.84 -4.91
N VAL A 211 -6.41 -7.18 -3.85
CA VAL A 211 -7.11 -5.90 -3.88
C VAL A 211 -6.20 -4.84 -3.29
N VAL A 212 -6.05 -3.74 -3.99
CA VAL A 212 -5.20 -2.61 -3.57
C VAL A 212 -6.06 -1.36 -3.50
N ALA A 213 -5.97 -0.60 -2.41
CA ALA A 213 -6.60 0.71 -2.30
C ALA A 213 -5.53 1.80 -2.23
N THR A 214 -5.77 2.92 -2.90
CA THR A 214 -4.83 4.03 -3.03
C THR A 214 -5.29 5.26 -2.25
N ASP A 215 -4.37 6.16 -1.96
CA ASP A 215 -4.58 7.38 -1.19
C ASP A 215 -5.59 8.35 -1.83
N ASP A 216 -5.73 8.30 -3.15
CA ASP A 216 -6.68 9.11 -3.93
C ASP A 216 -8.08 8.45 -4.05
N GLY A 217 -8.31 7.34 -3.35
CA GLY A 217 -9.56 6.59 -3.34
C GLY A 217 -9.72 5.61 -4.50
N GLY A 218 -8.66 5.32 -5.24
CA GLY A 218 -8.65 4.24 -6.23
C GLY A 218 -8.70 2.87 -5.56
N VAL A 219 -9.40 1.93 -6.18
CA VAL A 219 -9.43 0.51 -5.79
C VAL A 219 -9.12 -0.30 -7.03
N ILE A 220 -8.10 -1.14 -6.95
CA ILE A 220 -7.60 -1.95 -8.06
C ILE A 220 -7.69 -3.41 -7.66
N LEU A 221 -8.24 -4.23 -8.53
CA LEU A 221 -8.29 -5.68 -8.39
C LEU A 221 -7.33 -6.32 -9.37
N LEU A 222 -6.43 -7.18 -8.87
CA LEU A 222 -5.45 -7.89 -9.68
C LEU A 222 -5.87 -9.34 -9.89
N GLU A 223 -5.70 -9.81 -11.10
CA GLU A 223 -5.92 -11.19 -11.49
C GLU A 223 -4.90 -12.11 -10.79
N PRO A 224 -5.33 -13.27 -10.24
CA PRO A 224 -4.45 -14.09 -9.40
C PRO A 224 -3.23 -14.68 -10.09
N GLN A 225 -3.32 -15.02 -11.37
CA GLN A 225 -2.26 -15.75 -12.09
C GLN A 225 -1.30 -14.82 -12.81
N THR A 226 -1.83 -13.80 -13.46
CA THR A 226 -1.05 -12.86 -14.28
C THR A 226 -0.67 -11.59 -13.56
N PHE A 227 -1.34 -11.29 -12.43
CA PHE A 227 -1.23 -10.03 -11.66
C PHE A 227 -1.54 -8.79 -12.50
N THR A 228 -2.26 -8.97 -13.60
CA THR A 228 -2.77 -7.85 -14.39
C THR A 228 -4.02 -7.27 -13.74
N GLN A 229 -4.30 -6.02 -14.03
CA GLN A 229 -5.47 -5.34 -13.52
C GLN A 229 -6.74 -5.92 -14.16
N LEU A 230 -7.64 -6.53 -13.35
CA LEU A 230 -8.97 -6.97 -13.77
C LEU A 230 -9.92 -5.79 -13.93
N TRP A 231 -9.99 -4.95 -12.90
CA TRP A 231 -10.75 -3.71 -12.91
C TRP A 231 -10.17 -2.69 -11.95
N GLN A 232 -10.59 -1.46 -12.16
CA GLN A 232 -10.29 -0.34 -11.29
C GLN A 232 -11.57 0.47 -11.07
N ALA A 233 -11.82 0.85 -9.83
CA ALA A 233 -12.88 1.77 -9.45
C ALA A 233 -12.28 2.94 -8.70
N LYS A 234 -12.97 4.08 -8.73
CA LYS A 234 -12.65 5.23 -7.91
C LYS A 234 -13.82 5.53 -6.99
N ILE A 235 -13.56 5.63 -5.71
CA ILE A 235 -14.58 5.95 -4.71
C ILE A 235 -14.91 7.42 -4.86
N CYS A 236 -16.12 7.72 -5.39
CA CYS A 236 -16.59 9.07 -5.60
C CYS A 236 -16.90 9.77 -4.26
N GLY A 237 -16.53 11.04 -4.14
CA GLY A 237 -16.84 11.85 -2.97
C GLY A 237 -15.92 11.67 -1.78
N VAL A 238 -14.92 10.80 -1.85
CA VAL A 238 -13.97 10.61 -0.77
C VAL A 238 -12.91 11.70 -0.80
N LYS A 239 -13.02 12.63 0.12
CA LYS A 239 -11.97 13.63 0.38
C LYS A 239 -10.88 13.13 1.35
N LYS A 240 -10.96 11.86 1.79
CA LYS A 240 -10.20 11.35 2.94
C LYS A 240 -9.47 10.08 2.56
N THR A 241 -8.24 9.95 3.02
CA THR A 241 -7.38 8.81 2.73
C THR A 241 -7.93 7.55 3.39
N PRO A 242 -8.11 6.44 2.65
CA PRO A 242 -8.36 5.13 3.22
C PRO A 242 -7.27 4.75 4.23
N TYR A 243 -7.61 3.98 5.26
CA TYR A 243 -6.62 3.46 6.19
C TYR A 243 -6.78 1.96 6.46
N GLN A 244 -7.96 1.41 6.21
CA GLN A 244 -8.24 -0.02 6.40
C GLN A 244 -9.22 -0.50 5.32
N MET A 245 -9.02 -1.73 4.89
CA MET A 245 -9.87 -2.39 3.91
C MET A 245 -10.21 -3.81 4.39
N ILE A 246 -11.47 -4.19 4.19
CA ILE A 246 -11.97 -5.54 4.45
C ILE A 246 -12.72 -6.00 3.21
N THR A 247 -12.43 -7.20 2.76
CA THR A 247 -13.08 -7.85 1.62
C THR A 247 -13.93 -9.02 2.10
N THR A 248 -15.10 -9.19 1.55
CA THR A 248 -16.02 -10.28 1.89
C THR A 248 -16.72 -10.81 0.64
N GLY A 249 -17.17 -12.06 0.68
CA GLY A 249 -17.87 -12.70 -0.43
C GLY A 249 -16.94 -13.37 -1.45
N LEU A 250 -17.44 -13.60 -2.64
CA LEU A 250 -16.78 -14.30 -3.75
C LEU A 250 -16.88 -13.45 -5.01
N TYR A 251 -15.76 -13.23 -5.68
CA TYR A 251 -15.69 -12.38 -6.88
C TYR A 251 -16.67 -12.80 -7.98
N THR A 252 -16.86 -14.11 -8.18
CA THR A 252 -17.75 -14.64 -9.23
C THR A 252 -19.23 -14.68 -8.85
N VAL A 253 -19.60 -14.42 -7.60
CA VAL A 253 -20.98 -14.52 -7.13
C VAL A 253 -21.49 -13.17 -6.63
N ASP A 254 -21.01 -12.76 -5.48
CA ASP A 254 -21.31 -11.49 -4.82
C ASP A 254 -20.18 -11.16 -3.85
N TYR A 255 -19.71 -9.94 -3.88
CA TYR A 255 -18.61 -9.52 -3.01
C TYR A 255 -18.78 -8.07 -2.55
N ARG A 256 -18.11 -7.76 -1.48
CA ARG A 256 -18.06 -6.39 -0.93
C ARG A 256 -16.64 -6.05 -0.51
N ILE A 257 -16.22 -4.87 -0.90
CA ILE A 257 -14.98 -4.27 -0.45
C ILE A 257 -15.35 -3.07 0.42
N THR A 258 -15.11 -3.21 1.71
CA THR A 258 -15.40 -2.16 2.70
C THR A 258 -14.13 -1.42 3.01
N ILE A 259 -14.13 -0.10 2.84
CA ILE A 259 -12.98 0.76 3.07
C ILE A 259 -13.33 1.77 4.15
N ALA A 260 -12.56 1.76 5.22
CA ALA A 260 -12.63 2.76 6.27
C ALA A 260 -11.69 3.92 5.96
N THR A 261 -12.17 5.14 6.17
CA THR A 261 -11.38 6.36 6.04
C THR A 261 -11.20 7.00 7.42
N ARG A 262 -10.18 7.83 7.59
CA ARG A 262 -9.85 8.45 8.90
C ARG A 262 -10.95 9.34 9.52
N CYS A 263 -12.05 9.54 8.84
CA CYS A 263 -13.12 10.45 9.26
C CYS A 263 -14.51 9.81 9.12
N ASP A 264 -14.73 8.67 9.73
CA ASP A 264 -16.04 8.05 10.03
C ASP A 264 -16.91 7.56 8.84
N LEU A 265 -16.40 7.51 7.62
CA LEU A 265 -17.16 6.98 6.49
C LEU A 265 -16.68 5.58 6.11
N LEU A 266 -17.52 4.60 6.36
CA LEU A 266 -17.44 3.28 5.75
C LEU A 266 -18.00 3.38 4.33
N LEU A 267 -17.17 3.08 3.35
CA LEU A 267 -17.57 3.06 1.95
C LEU A 267 -17.61 1.62 1.46
N PHE A 268 -18.69 1.27 0.80
CA PHE A 268 -18.88 -0.04 0.20
C PHE A 268 -18.67 0.08 -1.30
N VAL A 269 -17.81 -0.78 -1.82
CA VAL A 269 -17.68 -1.01 -3.27
C VAL A 269 -18.23 -2.41 -3.53
N CYS A 270 -19.22 -2.51 -4.40
CA CYS A 270 -19.84 -3.78 -4.82
C CYS A 270 -19.48 -4.06 -6.27
#